data_bd74453dea2e936771f86403bfecd823
#
_entry.id   bd74453dea2e936771f86403bfecd823
#
_cell.length_a   1.000
_cell.length_b   1.000
_cell.length_c   1.000
_cell.angle_alpha   90.00
_cell.angle_beta   90.00
_cell.angle_gamma   90.00
#
_symmetry.space_group_name_H-M   'P 1'
#
loop_
_entity.id
_entity.type
_entity.pdbx_description
1 polymer ?
#
loop_
_entity_poly.entity_id
_entity_poly.type
_entity_poly.pdbx_seq_one_letter_code
_entity_poly.pdbx_strand_id
1 'polypeptide(L)'
;PKAWAAFRMAKEVWTDGSADSVAAGSLEAYAQTIIFPVGNPNDAYAKYFIGQSYTAPVVTDGVPVVNVTFEPGCRNNWHVHKATKGGGQTLVCVGGRGYYQEWGKEPVELRPGDAINIPAGVKHWHGAAPDSWFSHLAIEVPGENNSTEWLEPVGDEVYSKLK
;
A
#
# COMPACT_ATOMS: atom_id res chain seq x y z
N PRO A 1 27.04 6.62 1.05
CA PRO A 1 27.13 7.02 -0.35
C PRO A 1 26.54 5.96 -1.30
N LYS A 2 26.76 4.65 -1.05
CA LYS A 2 26.29 3.58 -1.95
C LYS A 2 24.78 3.34 -1.91
N ALA A 3 24.11 3.59 -0.79
CA ALA A 3 22.65 3.43 -0.67
C ALA A 3 21.87 4.47 -1.49
N TRP A 4 22.41 5.69 -1.61
CA TRP A 4 21.79 6.76 -2.41
C TRP A 4 21.90 6.51 -3.92
N ALA A 5 22.98 5.89 -4.38
CA ALA A 5 23.15 5.56 -5.79
C ALA A 5 22.18 4.43 -6.23
N ALA A 6 21.94 3.44 -5.36
CA ALA A 6 20.97 2.37 -5.63
C ALA A 6 19.53 2.91 -5.71
N PHE A 7 19.18 3.90 -4.85
CA PHE A 7 17.86 4.54 -4.85
C PHE A 7 17.64 5.39 -6.12
N ARG A 8 18.69 6.05 -6.63
CA ARG A 8 18.63 6.84 -7.86
C ARG A 8 18.48 5.96 -9.11
N MET A 9 19.16 4.81 -9.13
CA MET A 9 19.04 3.85 -10.24
C MET A 9 17.63 3.22 -10.31
N ALA A 10 17.02 2.93 -9.18
CA ALA A 10 15.63 2.45 -9.15
C ALA A 10 14.66 3.49 -9.75
N LYS A 11 14.85 4.76 -9.46
CA LYS A 11 14.01 5.85 -10.00
C LYS A 11 14.17 6.07 -11.50
N GLU A 12 15.37 5.85 -12.05
CA GLU A 12 15.64 5.98 -13.49
C GLU A 12 15.09 4.80 -14.32
N VAL A 13 15.00 3.60 -13.74
CA VAL A 13 14.43 2.41 -14.40
C VAL A 13 12.90 2.50 -14.53
N TRP A 14 12.22 3.31 -13.68
CA TRP A 14 10.76 3.41 -13.66
C TRP A 14 10.19 4.60 -14.45
N THR A 15 11.02 5.43 -15.08
CA THR A 15 10.56 6.63 -15.80
C THR A 15 10.26 6.41 -17.30
N ASP A 16 10.36 5.18 -17.81
CA ASP A 16 10.20 4.92 -19.25
C ASP A 16 8.75 4.63 -19.69
N GLY A 17 7.76 4.91 -18.86
CA GLY A 17 6.34 4.81 -19.26
C GLY A 17 5.79 3.37 -19.34
N SER A 18 6.58 2.33 -19.05
CA SER A 18 6.12 0.96 -19.10
C SER A 18 5.18 0.58 -17.92
N ALA A 19 5.20 1.37 -16.84
CA ALA A 19 4.31 1.16 -15.70
C ALA A 19 2.81 1.42 -16.02
N ASP A 20 2.53 2.31 -16.95
CA ASP A 20 1.15 2.66 -17.33
C ASP A 20 0.48 1.58 -18.23
N SER A 21 1.27 0.69 -18.82
CA SER A 21 0.78 -0.36 -19.73
C SER A 21 0.41 -1.67 -19.03
N VAL A 22 0.66 -1.79 -17.73
CA VAL A 22 0.36 -3.01 -16.94
C VAL A 22 -1.03 -2.94 -16.28
N ALA A 23 -1.83 -1.95 -16.65
CA ALA A 23 -3.22 -1.86 -16.21
C ALA A 23 -3.96 -3.17 -16.56
N ALA A 24 -4.48 -3.87 -15.55
CA ALA A 24 -5.31 -5.06 -15.67
C ALA A 24 -4.66 -6.32 -16.29
N GLY A 25 -3.35 -6.51 -16.18
CA GLY A 25 -2.70 -7.79 -16.46
C GLY A 25 -2.97 -8.84 -15.36
N SER A 26 -2.55 -10.09 -15.62
CA SER A 26 -2.61 -11.15 -14.62
C SER A 26 -1.67 -10.88 -13.44
N LEU A 27 -1.89 -11.60 -12.33
CA LEU A 27 -0.99 -11.58 -11.17
C LEU A 27 0.45 -11.90 -11.57
N GLU A 28 0.65 -12.90 -12.42
CA GLU A 28 1.96 -13.34 -12.89
C GLU A 28 2.64 -12.23 -13.72
N ALA A 29 1.91 -11.56 -14.59
CA ALA A 29 2.42 -10.46 -15.39
C ALA A 29 2.82 -9.28 -14.49
N TYR A 30 1.96 -8.91 -13.53
CA TYR A 30 2.25 -7.85 -12.57
C TYR A 30 3.47 -8.17 -11.71
N ALA A 31 3.60 -9.41 -11.22
CA ALA A 31 4.71 -9.84 -10.39
C ALA A 31 6.09 -9.68 -11.08
N GLN A 32 6.15 -9.68 -12.41
CA GLN A 32 7.38 -9.43 -13.18
C GLN A 32 7.77 -7.94 -13.20
N THR A 33 6.87 -7.04 -12.82
CA THR A 33 7.10 -5.58 -12.88
C THR A 33 7.61 -4.99 -11.57
N ILE A 34 7.59 -5.76 -10.49
CA ILE A 34 8.00 -5.30 -9.15
C ILE A 34 9.16 -6.13 -8.61
N ILE A 35 10.00 -5.50 -7.80
CA ILE A 35 11.19 -6.14 -7.21
C ILE A 35 10.88 -6.90 -5.91
N PHE A 36 9.79 -6.57 -5.24
CA PHE A 36 9.36 -7.27 -4.03
C PHE A 36 8.40 -8.40 -4.36
N PRO A 37 8.45 -9.53 -3.65
CA PRO A 37 7.51 -10.62 -3.89
C PRO A 37 6.07 -10.20 -3.62
N VAL A 38 5.13 -10.68 -4.41
CA VAL A 38 3.68 -10.50 -4.15
C VAL A 38 3.25 -11.31 -2.93
N GLY A 39 3.77 -12.51 -2.78
CA GLY A 39 3.47 -13.38 -1.64
C GLY A 39 2.18 -14.18 -1.82
N ASN A 40 1.52 -14.43 -0.70
CA ASN A 40 0.32 -15.28 -0.63
C ASN A 40 -0.96 -14.45 -0.50
N PRO A 41 -2.13 -15.01 -0.86
CA PRO A 41 -3.42 -14.38 -0.58
C PRO A 41 -3.52 -13.95 0.88
N ASN A 42 -4.03 -12.74 1.10
CA ASN A 42 -4.17 -12.14 2.43
C ASN A 42 -5.45 -12.63 3.14
N ASP A 43 -5.58 -13.93 3.31
CA ASP A 43 -6.79 -14.57 3.84
C ASP A 43 -7.08 -14.18 5.29
N ALA A 44 -6.05 -14.00 6.11
CA ALA A 44 -6.20 -13.66 7.52
C ALA A 44 -6.93 -12.32 7.74
N TYR A 45 -6.78 -11.36 6.83
CA TYR A 45 -7.38 -10.03 6.88
C TYR A 45 -8.43 -9.79 5.80
N ALA A 46 -8.81 -10.80 5.03
CA ALA A 46 -9.74 -10.67 3.90
C ALA A 46 -11.05 -9.97 4.25
N LYS A 47 -11.57 -10.20 5.46
CA LYS A 47 -12.80 -9.56 5.97
C LYS A 47 -12.70 -8.02 6.10
N TYR A 48 -11.50 -7.46 6.07
CA TYR A 48 -11.25 -6.02 6.14
C TYR A 48 -10.91 -5.39 4.80
N PHE A 49 -11.10 -6.14 3.71
CA PHE A 49 -10.80 -5.71 2.35
C PHE A 49 -12.00 -5.94 1.44
N ILE A 50 -12.17 -5.06 0.47
CA ILE A 50 -13.00 -5.30 -0.71
C ILE A 50 -12.06 -5.66 -1.84
N GLY A 51 -12.27 -6.82 -2.50
CA GLY A 51 -11.37 -7.35 -3.52
C GLY A 51 -10.23 -8.19 -2.94
N GLN A 52 -9.36 -8.67 -3.81
CA GLN A 52 -8.26 -9.57 -3.45
C GLN A 52 -6.97 -8.80 -3.20
N SER A 53 -6.31 -9.12 -2.10
CA SER A 53 -4.97 -8.64 -1.77
C SER A 53 -4.04 -9.80 -1.43
N TYR A 54 -2.74 -9.49 -1.41
CA TYR A 54 -1.66 -10.43 -1.15
C TYR A 54 -0.67 -9.79 -0.18
N THR A 55 0.03 -10.60 0.59
CA THR A 55 1.06 -10.13 1.52
C THR A 55 2.32 -10.97 1.42
N ALA A 56 3.45 -10.29 1.47
CA ALA A 56 4.77 -10.91 1.55
C ALA A 56 5.60 -10.23 2.63
N PRO A 57 5.98 -10.94 3.72
CA PRO A 57 6.93 -10.41 4.70
C PRO A 57 8.27 -10.09 4.02
N VAL A 58 8.80 -8.90 4.28
CA VAL A 58 10.10 -8.43 3.77
C VAL A 58 11.12 -8.38 4.91
N VAL A 59 10.73 -7.83 6.05
CA VAL A 59 11.52 -7.81 7.28
C VAL A 59 10.65 -8.34 8.41
N THR A 60 11.15 -9.38 9.10
CA THR A 60 10.44 -10.01 10.23
C THR A 60 11.12 -9.74 11.57
N ASP A 61 12.42 -9.41 11.56
CA ASP A 61 13.19 -9.07 12.74
C ASP A 61 13.33 -7.56 12.88
N GLY A 62 13.08 -7.02 14.06
CA GLY A 62 13.12 -5.58 14.31
C GLY A 62 11.84 -4.88 13.90
N VAL A 63 11.93 -3.87 13.03
CA VAL A 63 10.75 -3.17 12.52
C VAL A 63 10.11 -3.98 11.40
N PRO A 64 8.87 -4.46 11.58
CA PRO A 64 8.21 -5.26 10.56
C PRO A 64 7.99 -4.46 9.26
N VAL A 65 8.30 -5.09 8.14
CA VAL A 65 8.03 -4.57 6.79
C VAL A 65 7.34 -5.65 5.99
N VAL A 66 6.19 -5.34 5.43
CA VAL A 66 5.40 -6.25 4.60
C VAL A 66 5.11 -5.58 3.26
N ASN A 67 5.33 -6.30 2.17
CA ASN A 67 4.81 -5.88 0.87
C ASN A 67 3.34 -6.29 0.77
N VAL A 68 2.45 -5.31 0.60
CA VAL A 68 1.02 -5.53 0.40
C VAL A 68 0.68 -5.21 -1.04
N THR A 69 0.11 -6.18 -1.74
CA THR A 69 -0.30 -6.05 -3.15
C THR A 69 -1.82 -6.13 -3.26
N PHE A 70 -2.41 -5.21 -4.00
CA PHE A 70 -3.84 -5.07 -4.23
C PHE A 70 -4.15 -5.29 -5.71
N GLU A 71 -5.11 -6.15 -6.01
CA GLU A 71 -5.67 -6.22 -7.35
C GLU A 71 -6.39 -4.93 -7.74
N PRO A 72 -6.57 -4.62 -9.04
CA PRO A 72 -7.35 -3.47 -9.47
C PRO A 72 -8.71 -3.41 -8.75
N GLY A 73 -9.04 -2.27 -8.17
CA GLY A 73 -10.28 -2.09 -7.40
C GLY A 73 -10.22 -2.53 -5.93
N CYS A 74 -9.20 -3.25 -5.52
CA CYS A 74 -9.07 -3.70 -4.14
C CYS A 74 -8.66 -2.56 -3.21
N ARG A 75 -9.33 -2.45 -2.06
CA ARG A 75 -9.03 -1.49 -1.00
C ARG A 75 -9.31 -2.08 0.37
N ASN A 76 -8.60 -1.61 1.38
CA ASN A 76 -8.93 -1.97 2.76
C ASN A 76 -10.03 -1.05 3.33
N ASN A 77 -10.60 -1.48 4.44
CA ASN A 77 -11.55 -0.68 5.19
C ASN A 77 -10.88 0.58 5.77
N TRP A 78 -11.68 1.56 6.11
CA TRP A 78 -11.27 2.61 7.03
C TRP A 78 -10.72 1.97 8.29
N HIS A 79 -9.59 2.47 8.77
CA HIS A 79 -8.95 1.95 9.97
C HIS A 79 -8.07 3.00 10.64
N VAL A 80 -7.67 2.70 11.88
CA VAL A 80 -6.83 3.56 12.70
C VAL A 80 -5.73 2.70 13.32
N HIS A 81 -4.49 3.13 13.17
CA HIS A 81 -3.38 2.59 13.95
C HIS A 81 -3.33 3.29 15.30
N LYS A 82 -3.53 2.54 16.38
CA LYS A 82 -3.54 3.05 17.75
C LYS A 82 -2.19 2.80 18.42
N ALA A 83 -1.74 3.76 19.21
CA ALA A 83 -0.61 3.63 20.11
C ALA A 83 -0.76 4.63 21.25
N THR A 84 -0.21 4.32 22.42
CA THR A 84 -0.15 5.26 23.54
C THR A 84 1.01 6.24 23.41
N LYS A 85 2.04 5.86 22.63
CA LYS A 85 3.19 6.71 22.29
C LYS A 85 3.78 6.22 20.97
N GLY A 86 4.19 7.14 20.10
CA GLY A 86 4.70 6.80 18.77
C GLY A 86 3.65 6.07 17.93
N GLY A 87 4.08 5.04 17.21
CA GLY A 87 3.19 4.23 16.39
C GLY A 87 2.80 4.86 15.06
N GLY A 88 1.84 4.23 14.41
CA GLY A 88 1.43 4.58 13.06
C GLY A 88 2.05 3.65 12.01
N GLN A 89 1.97 4.06 10.76
CA GLN A 89 2.48 3.25 9.64
C GLN A 89 3.08 4.15 8.57
N THR A 90 4.20 3.72 7.99
CA THR A 90 4.74 4.34 6.78
C THR A 90 4.45 3.45 5.59
N LEU A 91 3.92 4.04 4.52
CA LEU A 91 3.72 3.38 3.23
C LEU A 91 4.75 3.88 2.23
N VAL A 92 5.32 2.94 1.46
CA VAL A 92 6.18 3.25 0.32
C VAL A 92 5.62 2.52 -0.89
N CYS A 93 5.14 3.26 -1.88
CA CYS A 93 4.66 2.66 -3.13
C CYS A 93 5.85 2.06 -3.91
N VAL A 94 5.73 0.80 -4.28
CA VAL A 94 6.77 0.04 -5.00
C VAL A 94 6.30 -0.55 -6.31
N GLY A 95 5.01 -0.42 -6.64
CA GLY A 95 4.47 -0.92 -7.90
C GLY A 95 3.06 -0.44 -8.18
N GLY A 96 2.73 -0.32 -9.45
CA GLY A 96 1.40 0.07 -9.91
C GLY A 96 0.98 1.47 -9.50
N ARG A 97 -0.33 1.65 -9.28
CA ARG A 97 -0.94 2.92 -8.90
C ARG A 97 -2.06 2.70 -7.88
N GLY A 98 -2.06 3.47 -6.82
CA GLY A 98 -3.07 3.38 -5.78
C GLY A 98 -3.36 4.70 -5.11
N TYR A 99 -4.11 4.63 -4.03
CA TYR A 99 -4.56 5.80 -3.28
C TYR A 99 -4.41 5.60 -1.78
N TYR A 100 -4.19 6.71 -1.11
CA TYR A 100 -4.34 6.89 0.32
C TYR A 100 -5.34 8.02 0.57
N GLN A 101 -6.23 7.86 1.54
CA GLN A 101 -7.14 8.91 1.95
C GLN A 101 -7.27 8.96 3.46
N GLU A 102 -7.06 10.13 4.02
CA GLU A 102 -7.39 10.46 5.39
C GLU A 102 -8.85 10.91 5.48
N TRP A 103 -9.54 10.50 6.53
CA TRP A 103 -10.94 10.87 6.74
C TRP A 103 -11.13 12.39 6.69
N GLY A 104 -12.08 12.83 5.89
CA GLY A 104 -12.38 14.25 5.71
C GLY A 104 -11.45 15.01 4.76
N LYS A 105 -10.51 14.32 4.12
CA LYS A 105 -9.60 14.91 3.13
C LYS A 105 -9.75 14.27 1.76
N GLU A 106 -9.20 14.91 0.73
CA GLU A 106 -9.15 14.35 -0.61
C GLU A 106 -8.20 13.15 -0.70
N PRO A 107 -8.50 12.15 -1.56
CA PRO A 107 -7.58 11.05 -1.82
C PRO A 107 -6.27 11.56 -2.43
N VAL A 108 -5.17 10.93 -2.04
CA VAL A 108 -3.84 11.18 -2.58
C VAL A 108 -3.43 9.99 -3.44
N GLU A 109 -3.12 10.22 -4.70
CA GLU A 109 -2.59 9.20 -5.59
C GLU A 109 -1.16 8.84 -5.20
N LEU A 110 -0.86 7.54 -5.22
CA LEU A 110 0.47 7.00 -4.94
C LEU A 110 1.00 6.26 -6.17
N ARG A 111 2.21 6.63 -6.58
CA ARG A 111 2.98 5.99 -7.65
C ARG A 111 4.32 5.48 -7.10
N PRO A 112 4.99 4.55 -7.79
CA PRO A 112 6.28 4.03 -7.34
C PRO A 112 7.27 5.14 -6.97
N GLY A 113 7.82 5.05 -5.76
CA GLY A 113 8.69 6.05 -5.17
C GLY A 113 8.01 7.07 -4.24
N ASP A 114 6.67 7.13 -4.24
CA ASP A 114 5.94 7.95 -3.26
C ASP A 114 5.90 7.26 -1.90
N ALA A 115 6.02 8.05 -0.84
CA ALA A 115 5.95 7.57 0.53
C ALA A 115 5.06 8.49 1.38
N ILE A 116 4.33 7.88 2.30
CA ILE A 116 3.46 8.58 3.25
C ILE A 116 3.71 8.05 4.65
N ASN A 117 3.88 8.95 5.61
CA ASN A 117 3.82 8.61 7.03
C ASN A 117 2.40 8.86 7.55
N ILE A 118 1.81 7.84 8.13
CA ILE A 118 0.47 7.88 8.72
C ILE A 118 0.64 7.84 10.24
N PRO A 119 0.43 8.96 10.95
CA PRO A 119 0.54 8.98 12.41
C PRO A 119 -0.51 8.09 13.07
N ALA A 120 -0.20 7.61 14.26
CA ALA A 120 -1.20 6.95 15.11
C ALA A 120 -2.41 7.87 15.34
N GLY A 121 -3.61 7.29 15.38
CA GLY A 121 -4.85 8.02 15.59
C GLY A 121 -5.53 8.55 14.33
N VAL A 122 -4.89 8.47 13.17
CA VAL A 122 -5.46 8.94 11.90
C VAL A 122 -6.35 7.88 11.28
N LYS A 123 -7.64 8.20 11.08
CA LYS A 123 -8.57 7.36 10.33
C LYS A 123 -8.29 7.51 8.84
N HIS A 124 -7.98 6.39 8.17
CA HIS A 124 -7.57 6.37 6.76
C HIS A 124 -7.88 5.04 6.10
N TRP A 125 -7.73 4.99 4.81
CA TRP A 125 -7.69 3.78 4.00
C TRP A 125 -6.63 3.91 2.90
N HIS A 126 -6.23 2.80 2.32
CA HIS A 126 -5.40 2.73 1.11
C HIS A 126 -5.79 1.52 0.28
N GLY A 127 -5.46 1.58 -1.01
CA GLY A 127 -5.79 0.53 -1.96
C GLY A 127 -5.43 0.89 -3.39
N ALA A 128 -5.68 -0.06 -4.29
CA ALA A 128 -5.42 0.08 -5.71
C ALA A 128 -6.34 1.11 -6.37
N ALA A 129 -5.88 1.71 -7.47
CA ALA A 129 -6.77 2.40 -8.39
C ALA A 129 -7.75 1.41 -9.05
N PRO A 130 -8.88 1.89 -9.59
CA PRO A 130 -9.87 1.01 -10.20
C PRO A 130 -9.34 0.15 -11.36
N ASP A 131 -8.33 0.63 -12.06
CA ASP A 131 -7.78 0.06 -13.29
C ASP A 131 -6.31 -0.38 -13.19
N SER A 132 -5.72 -0.38 -11.99
CA SER A 132 -4.31 -0.70 -11.79
C SER A 132 -4.08 -1.59 -10.58
N TRP A 133 -3.14 -2.51 -10.69
CA TRP A 133 -2.50 -3.13 -9.54
C TRP A 133 -1.79 -2.08 -8.70
N PHE A 134 -1.60 -2.37 -7.43
CA PHE A 134 -0.91 -1.49 -6.51
C PHE A 134 -0.15 -2.31 -5.48
N SER A 135 1.12 -1.98 -5.28
CA SER A 135 1.92 -2.56 -4.19
C SER A 135 2.58 -1.47 -3.37
N HIS A 136 2.52 -1.62 -2.06
CA HIS A 136 3.27 -0.77 -1.15
C HIS A 136 3.95 -1.58 -0.06
N LEU A 137 5.09 -1.12 0.40
CA LEU A 137 5.65 -1.56 1.68
C LEU A 137 4.82 -0.92 2.79
N ALA A 138 4.40 -1.75 3.73
CA ALA A 138 3.82 -1.31 5.00
C ALA A 138 4.89 -1.48 6.06
N ILE A 139 5.31 -0.35 6.64
CA ILE A 139 6.36 -0.29 7.66
C ILE A 139 5.71 0.13 8.96
N GLU A 140 5.73 -0.75 9.96
CA GLU A 140 5.17 -0.43 11.27
C GLU A 140 6.09 0.55 12.00
N VAL A 141 5.55 1.72 12.36
CA VAL A 141 6.32 2.70 13.14
C VAL A 141 6.38 2.23 14.59
N PRO A 142 7.56 2.15 15.20
CA PRO A 142 7.70 1.74 16.59
C PRO A 142 6.85 2.59 17.54
N GLY A 143 6.19 1.96 18.47
CA GLY A 143 5.34 2.62 19.45
C GLY A 143 4.98 1.71 20.61
N GLU A 144 4.27 2.28 21.58
CA GLU A 144 3.81 1.57 22.77
C GLU A 144 2.32 1.21 22.63
N ASN A 145 1.98 -0.05 22.95
CA ASN A 145 0.60 -0.58 22.87
C ASN A 145 -0.01 -0.42 21.46
N ASN A 146 0.76 -0.78 20.45
CA ASN A 146 0.32 -0.72 19.06
C ASN A 146 -0.83 -1.69 18.79
N SER A 147 -1.87 -1.21 18.14
CA SER A 147 -3.00 -2.02 17.66
C SER A 147 -3.64 -1.36 16.44
N THR A 148 -4.41 -2.12 15.69
CA THR A 148 -5.20 -1.61 14.56
C THR A 148 -6.68 -1.77 14.87
N GLU A 149 -7.43 -0.68 14.76
CA GLU A 149 -8.88 -0.69 14.82
C GLU A 149 -9.45 -0.64 13.41
N TRP A 150 -10.11 -1.71 13.01
CA TRP A 150 -10.79 -1.80 11.71
C TRP A 150 -12.20 -1.24 11.83
N LEU A 151 -12.56 -0.39 10.88
CA LEU A 151 -13.83 0.33 10.82
C LEU A 151 -14.62 -0.08 9.58
N GLU A 152 -15.51 0.79 9.12
CA GLU A 152 -16.40 0.53 7.99
C GLU A 152 -15.66 0.34 6.66
N PRO A 153 -16.23 -0.42 5.72
CA PRO A 153 -15.70 -0.50 4.36
C PRO A 153 -15.71 0.86 3.65
N VAL A 154 -14.78 1.03 2.71
CA VAL A 154 -14.79 2.17 1.79
C VAL A 154 -15.84 1.90 0.72
N GLY A 155 -16.98 2.55 0.83
CA GLY A 155 -18.11 2.38 -0.05
C GLY A 155 -17.89 2.95 -1.46
N ASP A 156 -18.74 2.53 -2.39
CA ASP A 156 -18.64 2.95 -3.79
C ASP A 156 -18.84 4.46 -3.98
N GLU A 157 -19.58 5.11 -3.09
CA GLU A 157 -19.77 6.57 -3.10
C GLU A 157 -18.47 7.36 -2.91
N VAL A 158 -17.48 6.76 -2.23
CA VAL A 158 -16.13 7.31 -2.09
C VAL A 158 -15.24 6.84 -3.23
N TYR A 159 -15.22 5.52 -3.46
CA TYR A 159 -14.27 4.87 -4.36
C TYR A 159 -14.53 5.18 -5.84
N SER A 160 -15.80 5.31 -6.27
CA SER A 160 -16.15 5.60 -7.67
C SER A 160 -15.70 6.99 -8.17
N LYS A 161 -15.32 7.87 -7.25
CA LYS A 161 -14.77 9.20 -7.58
C LYS A 161 -13.30 9.17 -7.97
N LEU A 162 -12.61 8.07 -7.74
CA LEU A 162 -11.19 7.89 -8.12
C LEU A 162 -11.08 7.70 -9.63
N LYS A 163 -9.94 8.13 -10.17
CA LYS A 163 -9.65 8.05 -11.61
C LYS A 163 -8.60 6.99 -11.90
#